data_38a7de4631b6484db5f018b4f1dbd53b
#
_entry.id   38a7de4631b6484db5f018b4f1dbd53b
#
_cell.length_a   1.000
_cell.length_b   1.000
_cell.length_c   1.000
_cell.angle_alpha   90.00
_cell.angle_beta   90.00
_cell.angle_gamma   90.00
#
_symmetry.space_group_name_H-M   'P 1'
#
loop_
_entity.id
_entity.type
_entity.pdbx_description
1 polymer ?
#
loop_
_entity_poly.entity_id
_entity_poly.type
_entity_poly.pdbx_seq_one_letter_code
_entity_poly.pdbx_strand_id
1 'polypeptide(L)'
;MSDPMRVRAQENGGVVDVKVLMKHDMETGLRKDPAGKTIPAHHITTVTATCKGKVVFEGQFGTAVSKDPFLNFKFKGGAKGDTVSITWVDNRNDKRTDEAKIS
;
A
#
# COMPACT_ATOMS: atom_id res chain seq x y z
N MET A 1 11.40 8.17 -7.88
CA MET A 1 11.33 8.23 -6.40
C MET A 1 9.89 8.14 -5.96
N SER A 2 9.66 7.40 -4.89
CA SER A 2 8.32 7.24 -4.34
C SER A 2 8.10 8.18 -3.16
N ASP A 3 6.86 8.63 -3.00
CA ASP A 3 6.47 9.46 -1.86
C ASP A 3 6.04 8.57 -0.68
N PRO A 4 6.20 9.05 0.56
CA PRO A 4 5.79 8.29 1.73
C PRO A 4 4.30 7.97 1.73
N MET A 5 3.98 6.78 2.19
CA MET A 5 2.60 6.40 2.50
C MET A 5 2.17 7.01 3.83
N ARG A 6 0.87 7.22 3.99
CA ARG A 6 0.29 7.53 5.30
C ARG A 6 -0.28 6.24 5.86
N VAL A 7 0.24 5.82 7.01
CA VAL A 7 -0.17 4.57 7.65
C VAL A 7 -0.68 4.89 9.05
N ARG A 8 -1.87 4.37 9.37
CA ARG A 8 -2.45 4.43 10.71
C ARG A 8 -2.81 3.03 11.16
N ALA A 9 -2.46 2.71 12.38
CA ALA A 9 -2.78 1.42 12.97
C ALA A 9 -3.31 1.65 14.38
N GLN A 10 -4.52 1.14 14.68
CA GLN A 10 -5.16 1.28 15.98
C GLN A 10 -5.67 -0.07 16.46
N GLU A 11 -5.40 -0.39 17.72
CA GLU A 11 -5.88 -1.62 18.35
C GLU A 11 -7.13 -1.34 19.18
N ASN A 12 -8.14 -2.18 19.01
CA ASN A 12 -9.37 -2.15 19.78
C ASN A 12 -9.83 -3.59 20.03
N GLY A 13 -9.83 -4.01 21.30
CA GLY A 13 -10.35 -5.32 21.67
C GLY A 13 -9.62 -6.49 21.04
N GLY A 14 -8.31 -6.38 20.80
CA GLY A 14 -7.51 -7.43 20.20
C GLY A 14 -7.50 -7.42 18.68
N VAL A 15 -8.17 -6.47 18.04
CA VAL A 15 -8.20 -6.29 16.59
C VAL A 15 -7.47 -5.00 16.24
N VAL A 16 -6.54 -5.07 15.30
CA VAL A 16 -5.82 -3.91 14.79
C VAL A 16 -6.46 -3.47 13.47
N ASP A 17 -6.90 -2.21 13.42
CA ASP A 17 -7.43 -1.59 12.21
C ASP A 17 -6.32 -0.78 11.55
N VAL A 18 -5.99 -1.11 10.31
CA VAL A 18 -4.91 -0.46 9.57
C VAL A 18 -5.48 0.28 8.37
N LYS A 19 -5.14 1.56 8.27
CA LYS A 19 -5.51 2.41 7.15
C LYS A 19 -4.25 2.91 6.48
N VAL A 20 -4.16 2.72 5.16
CA VAL A 20 -2.99 3.07 4.37
C VAL A 20 -3.43 3.93 3.19
N LEU A 21 -2.84 5.12 3.06
CA LEU A 21 -2.97 5.93 1.86
C LEU A 21 -1.64 5.90 1.13
N MET A 22 -1.64 5.29 -0.05
CA MET A 22 -0.45 5.16 -0.88
C MET A 22 -0.37 6.30 -1.89
N LYS A 23 0.84 6.73 -2.22
CA LYS A 23 1.08 7.71 -3.26
C LYS A 23 1.65 7.00 -4.49
N HIS A 24 0.85 6.85 -5.52
CA HIS A 24 1.25 6.19 -6.76
C HIS A 24 0.33 6.61 -7.90
N ASP A 25 0.91 6.79 -9.08
CA ASP A 25 0.15 7.27 -10.26
C ASP A 25 -0.87 6.26 -10.77
N MET A 26 -0.61 4.97 -10.61
CA MET A 26 -1.49 3.89 -11.05
C MET A 26 -1.91 4.03 -12.52
N GLU A 27 -0.91 4.21 -13.41
CA GLU A 27 -1.17 4.32 -14.84
C GLU A 27 -1.54 2.97 -15.44
N THR A 28 -2.63 2.95 -16.22
CA THR A 28 -3.17 1.72 -16.79
C THR A 28 -2.42 1.23 -18.03
N GLY A 29 -1.70 2.12 -18.71
CA GLY A 29 -1.15 1.86 -20.03
C GLY A 29 -2.12 2.17 -21.16
N LEU A 30 -3.31 2.67 -20.85
CA LEU A 30 -4.35 3.00 -21.84
C LEU A 30 -4.53 4.50 -22.03
N ARG A 31 -3.98 5.31 -21.15
CA ARG A 31 -4.11 6.76 -21.20
C ARG A 31 -3.08 7.36 -22.16
N LYS A 32 -3.45 8.41 -22.86
CA LYS A 32 -2.55 9.13 -23.77
C LYS A 32 -2.20 10.50 -23.21
N ASP A 33 -0.96 10.94 -23.46
CA ASP A 33 -0.53 12.28 -23.11
C ASP A 33 -1.04 13.31 -24.15
N PRO A 34 -0.84 14.63 -23.91
CA PRO A 34 -1.28 15.66 -24.86
C PRO A 34 -0.67 15.54 -26.25
N ALA A 35 0.47 14.87 -26.40
CA ALA A 35 1.11 14.64 -27.70
C ALA A 35 0.57 13.38 -28.40
N GLY A 36 -0.39 12.68 -27.81
CA GLY A 36 -0.99 11.49 -28.40
C GLY A 36 -0.23 10.20 -28.14
N LYS A 37 0.84 10.24 -27.33
CA LYS A 37 1.61 9.04 -27.00
C LYS A 37 0.97 8.30 -25.83
N THR A 38 0.95 6.99 -25.90
CA THR A 38 0.46 6.17 -24.81
C THR A 38 1.38 6.31 -23.59
N ILE A 39 0.81 6.62 -22.43
CA ILE A 39 1.55 6.66 -21.17
C ILE A 39 1.77 5.20 -20.74
N PRO A 40 3.03 4.77 -20.52
CA PRO A 40 3.30 3.39 -20.14
C PRO A 40 2.62 3.01 -18.84
N ALA A 41 2.22 1.74 -18.73
CA ALA A 41 1.62 1.21 -17.51
C ALA A 41 2.60 1.37 -16.35
N HIS A 42 2.12 1.92 -15.23
CA HIS A 42 2.91 2.10 -14.03
C HIS A 42 1.97 2.02 -12.84
N HIS A 43 1.88 0.83 -12.25
CA HIS A 43 0.93 0.57 -11.17
C HIS A 43 1.51 -0.38 -10.13
N ILE A 44 1.01 -0.26 -8.91
CA ILE A 44 1.35 -1.18 -7.84
C ILE A 44 0.81 -2.57 -8.20
N THR A 45 1.64 -3.60 -8.03
CA THR A 45 1.25 -4.99 -8.29
C THR A 45 0.98 -5.76 -7.01
N THR A 46 1.74 -5.49 -5.95
CA THR A 46 1.63 -6.22 -4.69
C THR A 46 1.77 -5.27 -3.50
N VAL A 47 0.94 -5.47 -2.50
CA VAL A 47 1.04 -4.79 -1.20
C VAL A 47 1.13 -5.85 -0.12
N THR A 48 2.13 -5.74 0.75
CA THR A 48 2.34 -6.67 1.85
C THR A 48 2.45 -5.89 3.16
N ALA A 49 1.73 -6.35 4.17
CA ALA A 49 1.83 -5.80 5.52
C ALA A 49 2.37 -6.85 6.46
N THR A 50 3.32 -6.46 7.31
CA THR A 50 3.90 -7.34 8.31
C THR A 50 3.81 -6.70 9.69
N CYS A 51 3.70 -7.55 10.71
CA CYS A 51 3.76 -7.15 12.12
C CYS A 51 4.49 -8.25 12.87
N LYS A 52 5.52 -7.88 13.64
CA LYS A 52 6.38 -8.83 14.37
C LYS A 52 6.98 -9.91 13.47
N GLY A 53 7.35 -9.55 12.24
CA GLY A 53 7.92 -10.48 11.28
C GLY A 53 6.93 -11.43 10.62
N LYS A 54 5.64 -11.29 10.88
CA LYS A 54 4.60 -12.10 10.27
C LYS A 54 3.81 -11.29 9.25
N VAL A 55 3.48 -11.92 8.12
CA VAL A 55 2.59 -11.30 7.13
C VAL A 55 1.17 -11.28 7.70
N VAL A 56 0.62 -10.08 7.84
CA VAL A 56 -0.75 -9.90 8.37
C VAL A 56 -1.73 -9.51 7.27
N PHE A 57 -1.22 -9.10 6.11
CA PHE A 57 -2.02 -8.82 4.93
C PHE A 57 -1.15 -8.92 3.69
N GLU A 58 -1.71 -9.48 2.62
CA GLU A 58 -1.10 -9.48 1.30
C GLU A 58 -2.19 -9.30 0.26
N GLY A 59 -2.00 -8.34 -0.64
CA GLY A 59 -2.96 -8.07 -1.70
C GLY A 59 -2.25 -7.86 -3.03
N GLN A 60 -2.91 -8.25 -4.11
CA GLN A 60 -2.45 -7.99 -5.46
C GLN A 60 -3.30 -6.90 -6.07
N PHE A 61 -2.65 -5.90 -6.64
CA PHE A 61 -3.32 -4.77 -7.28
C PHE A 61 -3.19 -4.91 -8.79
N GLY A 62 -4.19 -4.42 -9.49
CA GLY A 62 -4.20 -4.37 -10.94
C GLY A 62 -4.44 -2.97 -11.46
N THR A 63 -4.61 -2.84 -12.76
CA THR A 63 -4.82 -1.55 -13.42
C THR A 63 -6.18 -0.91 -13.12
N ALA A 64 -7.08 -1.65 -12.48
CA ALA A 64 -8.40 -1.11 -12.10
C ALA A 64 -8.36 -0.26 -10.83
N VAL A 65 -7.24 -0.26 -10.11
CA VAL A 65 -7.08 0.52 -8.88
C VAL A 65 -6.74 1.96 -9.24
N SER A 66 -7.45 2.91 -8.64
CA SER A 66 -7.29 4.33 -8.93
C SER A 66 -5.98 4.90 -8.37
N LYS A 67 -5.59 6.07 -8.87
CA LYS A 67 -4.44 6.83 -8.39
C LYS A 67 -4.53 7.05 -6.87
N ASP A 68 -3.36 7.02 -6.22
CA ASP A 68 -3.22 7.19 -4.77
C ASP A 68 -4.15 6.25 -3.99
N PRO A 69 -3.93 4.92 -4.10
CA PRO A 69 -4.87 3.95 -3.55
C PRO A 69 -5.00 4.04 -2.03
N PHE A 70 -6.22 3.88 -1.56
CA PHE A 70 -6.50 3.76 -0.13
C PHE A 70 -6.79 2.29 0.20
N LEU A 71 -6.15 1.78 1.25
CA LEU A 71 -6.33 0.41 1.72
C LEU A 71 -6.71 0.44 3.20
N ASN A 72 -7.75 -0.33 3.54
CA ASN A 72 -8.10 -0.55 4.94
C ASN A 72 -8.24 -2.05 5.18
N PHE A 73 -7.55 -2.54 6.19
CA PHE A 73 -7.67 -3.95 6.59
C PHE A 73 -7.56 -4.08 8.11
N LYS A 74 -7.98 -5.23 8.61
CA LYS A 74 -7.93 -5.54 10.03
C LYS A 74 -7.22 -6.87 10.23
N PHE A 75 -6.50 -7.00 11.34
CA PHE A 75 -5.88 -8.27 11.72
C PHE A 75 -5.88 -8.43 13.24
N LYS A 76 -5.74 -9.67 13.69
CA LYS A 76 -5.67 -10.01 15.12
C LYS A 76 -4.23 -10.31 15.51
N GLY A 77 -3.90 -10.12 16.79
CA GLY A 77 -2.61 -10.50 17.35
C GLY A 77 -1.59 -9.38 17.46
N GLY A 78 -1.95 -8.17 17.06
CA GLY A 78 -1.12 -6.99 17.29
C GLY A 78 -1.45 -6.32 18.61
N ALA A 79 -0.49 -5.64 19.20
CA ALA A 79 -0.67 -4.90 20.45
C ALA A 79 -0.17 -3.48 20.31
N LYS A 80 -0.69 -2.58 21.14
CA LYS A 80 -0.24 -1.18 21.16
C LYS A 80 1.28 -1.13 21.36
N GLY A 81 1.95 -0.33 20.54
CA GLY A 81 3.41 -0.21 20.55
C GLY A 81 4.13 -1.11 19.55
N ASP A 82 3.46 -2.13 19.01
CA ASP A 82 4.02 -2.93 17.92
C ASP A 82 4.09 -2.10 16.64
N THR A 83 5.00 -2.49 15.75
CA THR A 83 5.17 -1.80 14.47
C THR A 83 4.54 -2.60 13.34
N VAL A 84 3.73 -1.94 12.52
CA VAL A 84 3.21 -2.48 11.27
C VAL A 84 4.02 -1.88 10.12
N SER A 85 4.57 -2.74 9.26
CA SER A 85 5.31 -2.34 8.06
C SER A 85 4.48 -2.61 6.83
N ILE A 86 4.35 -1.62 5.95
CA ILE A 86 3.61 -1.75 4.69
C ILE A 86 4.62 -1.59 3.56
N THR A 87 4.65 -2.55 2.64
CA THR A 87 5.51 -2.50 1.46
C THR A 87 4.66 -2.66 0.21
N TRP A 88 4.83 -1.77 -0.76
CA TRP A 88 4.28 -1.99 -2.09
C TRP A 88 5.40 -2.18 -3.11
N VAL A 89 5.10 -2.96 -4.14
CA VAL A 89 5.98 -3.19 -5.29
C VAL A 89 5.15 -2.88 -6.54
N ASP A 90 5.74 -2.18 -7.50
CA ASP A 90 5.06 -1.87 -8.74
C ASP A 90 5.62 -2.65 -9.94
N ASN A 91 4.99 -2.48 -11.11
CA ASN A 91 5.37 -3.21 -12.33
C ASN A 91 6.72 -2.78 -12.91
N ARG A 92 7.34 -1.73 -12.37
CA ARG A 92 8.69 -1.29 -12.73
C ARG A 92 9.73 -1.71 -11.72
N ASN A 93 9.38 -2.64 -10.80
CA ASN A 93 10.22 -3.12 -9.71
C ASN A 93 10.61 -2.03 -8.70
N ASP A 94 9.91 -0.93 -8.70
CA ASP A 94 10.04 0.06 -7.65
C ASP A 94 9.28 -0.42 -6.43
N LYS A 95 9.79 -0.09 -5.25
CA LYS A 95 9.12 -0.50 -4.00
C LYS A 95 9.32 0.55 -2.93
N ARG A 96 8.39 0.60 -2.01
CA ARG A 96 8.48 1.48 -0.86
C ARG A 96 7.95 0.78 0.38
N THR A 97 8.61 1.02 1.50
CA THR A 97 8.19 0.54 2.80
C THR A 97 8.01 1.72 3.75
N ASP A 98 6.88 1.77 4.42
CA ASP A 98 6.62 2.72 5.49
C ASP A 98 6.05 1.97 6.68
N GLU A 99 6.25 2.53 7.87
CA GLU A 99 5.90 1.89 9.12
C GLU A 99 5.06 2.79 9.98
N ALA A 100 4.23 2.20 10.84
CA ALA A 100 3.49 2.92 11.87
C ALA A 100 3.40 2.06 13.12
N LYS A 101 3.44 2.71 14.28
CA LYS A 101 3.20 2.02 15.54
C LYS A 101 1.71 1.92 15.79
N ILE A 102 1.30 0.80 16.35
CA ILE A 102 -0.08 0.57 16.75
C ILE A 102 -0.38 1.43 17.98
N SER A 103 -1.39 2.24 17.87
CA SER A 103 -1.84 3.09 18.97
C SER A 103 -3.06 2.53 19.68
#